data_d51ba43da4d63c468699573234a10411
#
_entry.id   d51ba43da4d63c468699573234a10411
#
_cell.length_a   1.000
_cell.length_b   1.000
_cell.length_c   1.000
_cell.angle_alpha   90.00
_cell.angle_beta   90.00
_cell.angle_gamma   90.00
#
_symmetry.space_group_name_H-M   'P 1'
#
loop_
_entity.id
_entity.type
_entity.pdbx_description
1 polymer ?
#
loop_
_entity_poly.entity_id
_entity_poly.type
_entity_poly.pdbx_seq_one_letter_code
_entity_poly.pdbx_strand_id
1 'polypeptide(L)'
;MSNLGKEKSKAEQLQEELFLKPKHAMRGGLADVEIERADQFCEDYKVFLNSAKTEREAAGFFCRKAEALGFTPFDPQKKYHAGDKVYRLNREKAIILAVIGEKSVGEGVRIAAAHIDSPRLDLKPNPLYEDF
;
A
#
# COMPACT_ATOMS: atom_id res chain seq x y z
N MET A 1 -44.01 32.79 14.44
CA MET A 1 -44.32 31.61 13.61
C MET A 1 -43.47 30.47 14.15
N SER A 2 -44.11 29.58 14.89
CA SER A 2 -43.51 28.48 15.63
C SER A 2 -43.05 27.38 14.66
N ASN A 3 -41.76 27.09 14.67
CA ASN A 3 -41.19 25.96 13.97
C ASN A 3 -41.57 24.67 14.72
N LEU A 4 -42.71 24.09 14.35
CA LEU A 4 -43.09 22.76 14.80
C LEU A 4 -42.09 21.76 14.23
N GLY A 5 -41.20 21.25 15.10
CA GLY A 5 -40.27 20.16 14.76
C GLY A 5 -41.09 18.97 14.28
N LYS A 6 -40.95 18.61 13.00
CA LYS A 6 -41.47 17.35 12.45
C LYS A 6 -40.80 16.20 13.22
N GLU A 7 -41.62 15.43 13.95
CA GLU A 7 -41.12 14.17 14.51
C GLU A 7 -40.60 13.27 13.38
N LYS A 8 -39.37 12.76 13.57
CA LYS A 8 -38.76 11.87 12.59
C LYS A 8 -39.59 10.60 12.47
N SER A 9 -39.78 10.15 11.25
CA SER A 9 -40.42 8.87 11.00
C SER A 9 -39.62 7.72 11.59
N LYS A 10 -40.24 6.59 11.89
CA LYS A 10 -39.58 5.40 12.40
C LYS A 10 -38.46 4.89 11.46
N ALA A 11 -38.61 5.08 10.16
CA ALA A 11 -37.62 4.75 9.16
C ALA A 11 -36.37 5.65 9.27
N GLU A 12 -36.55 6.96 9.47
CA GLU A 12 -35.44 7.91 9.67
C GLU A 12 -34.69 7.66 10.97
N GLN A 13 -35.41 7.30 12.04
CA GLN A 13 -34.81 6.92 13.33
C GLN A 13 -33.97 5.66 13.19
N LEU A 14 -34.46 4.60 12.53
CA LEU A 14 -33.74 3.38 12.26
C LEU A 14 -32.55 3.60 11.35
N GLN A 15 -32.65 4.48 10.38
CA GLN A 15 -31.53 4.82 9.49
C GLN A 15 -30.42 5.54 10.25
N GLU A 16 -30.74 6.44 11.17
CA GLU A 16 -29.74 7.10 12.01
C GLU A 16 -29.07 6.15 13.01
N GLU A 17 -29.79 5.19 13.53
CA GLU A 17 -29.32 4.21 14.51
C GLU A 17 -28.45 3.11 13.87
N LEU A 18 -28.88 2.59 12.72
CA LEU A 18 -28.27 1.43 12.07
C LEU A 18 -27.25 1.77 10.98
N PHE A 19 -27.28 2.99 10.45
CA PHE A 19 -26.37 3.39 9.38
C PHE A 19 -24.99 3.76 9.95
N LEU A 20 -23.95 3.00 9.54
CA LEU A 20 -22.58 3.36 9.82
C LEU A 20 -22.25 4.67 9.11
N LYS A 21 -22.19 5.76 9.86
CA LYS A 21 -21.70 7.04 9.32
C LYS A 21 -20.21 6.89 9.03
N PRO A 22 -19.77 6.98 7.78
CA PRO A 22 -18.35 6.91 7.47
C PRO A 22 -17.63 8.07 8.16
N LYS A 23 -16.76 7.74 9.11
CA LYS A 23 -15.84 8.72 9.68
C LYS A 23 -14.70 8.87 8.69
N HIS A 24 -14.62 10.01 8.02
CA HIS A 24 -13.42 10.35 7.24
C HIS A 24 -12.25 10.45 8.20
N ALA A 25 -11.27 9.55 8.05
CA ALA A 25 -10.07 9.54 8.88
C ALA A 25 -9.36 10.92 8.88
N MET A 26 -9.33 11.59 7.73
CA MET A 26 -8.71 12.91 7.56
C MET A 26 -9.50 14.08 8.19
N ARG A 27 -10.79 13.94 8.42
CA ARG A 27 -11.64 15.01 9.01
C ARG A 27 -12.04 14.73 10.45
N GLY A 28 -11.62 13.59 11.01
CA GLY A 28 -12.11 13.09 12.29
C GLY A 28 -11.14 13.20 13.46
N GLY A 29 -10.12 14.06 13.43
CA GLY A 29 -9.28 14.30 14.58
C GLY A 29 -7.78 14.04 14.43
N LEU A 30 -7.25 13.99 13.21
CA LEU A 30 -5.81 14.05 12.99
C LEU A 30 -5.32 15.49 13.19
N ALA A 31 -4.19 15.67 13.86
CA ALA A 31 -3.52 16.95 13.97
C ALA A 31 -2.98 17.39 12.59
N ASP A 32 -2.90 18.69 12.33
CA ASP A 32 -2.39 19.24 11.05
C ASP A 32 -1.02 18.68 10.69
N VAL A 33 -0.14 18.47 11.68
CA VAL A 33 1.19 17.84 11.49
C VAL A 33 1.09 16.40 10.96
N GLU A 34 0.06 15.65 11.34
CA GLU A 34 -0.14 14.27 10.83
C GLU A 34 -0.64 14.29 9.39
N ILE A 35 -1.46 15.28 9.05
CA ILE A 35 -1.93 15.50 7.67
C ILE A 35 -0.75 15.88 6.79
N GLU A 36 0.10 16.82 7.19
CA GLU A 36 1.32 17.19 6.45
C GLU A 36 2.26 16.00 6.22
N ARG A 37 2.44 15.15 7.23
CA ARG A 37 3.24 13.91 7.10
C ARG A 37 2.63 12.92 6.12
N ALA A 38 1.31 12.79 6.14
CA ALA A 38 0.60 11.93 5.19
C ALA A 38 0.73 12.46 3.76
N ASP A 39 0.62 13.78 3.57
CA ASP A 39 0.79 14.42 2.26
C ASP A 39 2.22 14.21 1.74
N GLN A 40 3.24 14.41 2.58
CA GLN A 40 4.63 14.16 2.21
C GLN A 40 4.87 12.70 1.83
N PHE A 41 4.30 11.75 2.57
CA PHE A 41 4.37 10.33 2.22
C PHE A 41 3.71 10.05 0.87
N CYS A 42 2.60 10.73 0.57
CA CYS A 42 1.91 10.59 -0.71
C CYS A 42 2.73 11.13 -1.89
N GLU A 43 3.54 12.17 -1.70
CA GLU A 43 4.43 12.65 -2.77
C GLU A 43 5.47 11.58 -3.14
N ASP A 44 6.12 10.94 -2.18
CA ASP A 44 7.04 9.83 -2.43
C ASP A 44 6.34 8.64 -3.10
N TYR A 45 5.11 8.36 -2.69
CA TYR A 45 4.29 7.31 -3.30
C TYR A 45 3.92 7.62 -4.76
N LYS A 46 3.63 8.88 -5.10
CA LYS A 46 3.42 9.31 -6.49
C LYS A 46 4.65 9.08 -7.36
N VAL A 47 5.85 9.32 -6.85
CA VAL A 47 7.10 9.03 -7.56
C VAL A 47 7.21 7.54 -7.88
N PHE A 48 6.88 6.68 -6.91
CA PHE A 48 6.82 5.24 -7.15
C PHE A 48 5.80 4.89 -8.24
N LEU A 49 4.56 5.35 -8.13
CA LEU A 49 3.48 5.06 -9.09
C LEU A 49 3.82 5.54 -10.51
N ASN A 50 4.51 6.68 -10.64
CA ASN A 50 4.96 7.18 -11.93
C ASN A 50 6.07 6.34 -12.55
N SER A 51 6.89 5.69 -11.73
CA SER A 51 8.07 4.92 -12.16
C SER A 51 7.79 3.42 -12.32
N ALA A 52 6.68 2.92 -11.78
CA ALA A 52 6.37 1.49 -11.68
C ALA A 52 4.97 1.19 -12.24
N LYS A 53 4.88 1.10 -13.57
CA LYS A 53 3.63 0.81 -14.30
C LYS A 53 3.38 -0.68 -14.45
N THR A 54 4.42 -1.50 -14.33
CA THR A 54 4.40 -2.95 -14.47
C THR A 54 5.05 -3.61 -13.27
N GLU A 55 4.79 -4.90 -13.07
CA GLU A 55 5.44 -5.68 -12.01
C GLU A 55 6.98 -5.69 -12.12
N ARG A 56 7.51 -5.63 -13.35
CA ARG A 56 8.97 -5.58 -13.57
C ARG A 56 9.55 -4.23 -13.15
N GLU A 57 8.88 -3.15 -13.52
CA GLU A 57 9.31 -1.81 -13.13
C GLU A 57 9.21 -1.62 -11.62
N ALA A 58 8.15 -2.15 -10.98
CA ALA A 58 7.99 -2.13 -9.55
C ALA A 58 9.10 -2.92 -8.84
N ALA A 59 9.39 -4.15 -9.29
CA ALA A 59 10.48 -4.96 -8.73
C ALA A 59 11.83 -4.26 -8.88
N GLY A 60 12.11 -3.67 -10.05
CA GLY A 60 13.31 -2.88 -10.29
C GLY A 60 13.41 -1.63 -9.42
N PHE A 61 12.31 -0.93 -9.21
CA PHE A 61 12.25 0.24 -8.30
C PHE A 61 12.61 -0.16 -6.87
N PHE A 62 11.98 -1.21 -6.34
CA PHE A 62 12.26 -1.70 -5.00
C PHE A 62 13.68 -2.26 -4.85
N CYS A 63 14.23 -2.89 -5.89
CA CYS A 63 15.60 -3.36 -5.88
C CYS A 63 16.58 -2.19 -5.67
N ARG A 64 16.48 -1.14 -6.47
CA ARG A 64 17.33 0.07 -6.34
C ARG A 64 17.15 0.75 -4.98
N LYS A 65 15.91 0.84 -4.49
CA LYS A 65 15.64 1.42 -3.17
C LYS A 65 16.23 0.57 -2.05
N ALA A 66 16.16 -0.76 -2.17
CA ALA A 66 16.77 -1.68 -1.21
C ALA A 66 18.30 -1.55 -1.18
N GLU A 67 18.95 -1.51 -2.35
CA GLU A 67 20.41 -1.31 -2.46
C GLU A 67 20.84 0.02 -1.82
N ALA A 68 20.11 1.09 -2.06
CA ALA A 68 20.36 2.39 -1.41
C ALA A 68 20.20 2.35 0.12
N LEU A 69 19.41 1.41 0.65
CA LEU A 69 19.22 1.16 2.08
C LEU A 69 20.18 0.11 2.65
N GLY A 70 21.17 -0.34 1.86
CA GLY A 70 22.22 -1.27 2.27
C GLY A 70 21.81 -2.74 2.21
N PHE A 71 20.76 -3.09 1.46
CA PHE A 71 20.47 -4.48 1.17
C PHE A 71 21.40 -5.01 0.09
N THR A 72 21.83 -6.27 0.21
CA THR A 72 22.66 -6.98 -0.76
C THR A 72 21.94 -8.20 -1.31
N PRO A 73 22.27 -8.66 -2.52
CA PRO A 73 21.71 -9.90 -3.05
C PRO A 73 21.94 -11.08 -2.10
N PHE A 74 20.90 -11.88 -1.92
CA PHE A 74 21.00 -13.09 -1.10
C PHE A 74 21.88 -14.14 -1.78
N ASP A 75 22.90 -14.60 -1.06
CA ASP A 75 23.80 -15.70 -1.47
C ASP A 75 23.59 -16.90 -0.53
N PRO A 76 23.10 -18.06 -1.01
CA PRO A 76 22.86 -19.23 -0.18
C PRO A 76 24.14 -19.85 0.41
N GLN A 77 25.32 -19.51 -0.08
CA GLN A 77 26.60 -20.00 0.41
C GLN A 77 27.18 -19.11 1.53
N LYS A 78 26.63 -17.91 1.70
CA LYS A 78 27.10 -16.96 2.72
C LYS A 78 26.41 -17.21 4.05
N LYS A 79 27.18 -17.11 5.14
CA LYS A 79 26.60 -17.03 6.50
C LYS A 79 26.20 -15.59 6.80
N TYR A 80 25.01 -15.44 7.34
CA TYR A 80 24.45 -14.14 7.70
C TYR A 80 24.34 -14.00 9.22
N HIS A 81 24.41 -12.76 9.70
CA HIS A 81 24.33 -12.40 11.09
C HIS A 81 23.14 -11.48 11.35
N ALA A 82 22.73 -11.35 12.59
CA ALA A 82 21.67 -10.43 12.98
C ALA A 82 21.99 -9.00 12.49
N GLY A 83 21.01 -8.36 11.86
CA GLY A 83 21.13 -7.05 11.26
C GLY A 83 21.50 -7.04 9.78
N ASP A 84 21.99 -8.16 9.21
CA ASP A 84 22.28 -8.25 7.79
C ASP A 84 20.99 -8.06 6.97
N LYS A 85 21.09 -7.28 5.90
CA LYS A 85 19.99 -6.94 5.00
C LYS A 85 20.21 -7.61 3.65
N VAL A 86 19.28 -8.44 3.24
CA VAL A 86 19.39 -9.17 1.99
C VAL A 86 18.12 -9.07 1.16
N TYR A 87 18.26 -9.19 -0.16
CA TYR A 87 17.12 -9.27 -1.06
C TYR A 87 17.28 -10.39 -2.07
N ARG A 88 16.16 -10.88 -2.58
CA ARG A 88 16.11 -11.81 -3.70
C ARG A 88 15.04 -11.40 -4.69
N LEU A 89 15.45 -11.23 -5.95
CA LEU A 89 14.53 -11.04 -7.07
C LEU A 89 14.08 -12.41 -7.60
N ASN A 90 12.78 -12.55 -7.86
CA ASN A 90 12.22 -13.70 -8.52
C ASN A 90 11.73 -13.31 -9.92
N ARG A 91 12.46 -13.75 -10.97
CA ARG A 91 12.13 -13.53 -12.38
C ARG A 91 11.88 -12.06 -12.74
N GLU A 92 12.47 -11.13 -11.99
CA GLU A 92 12.24 -9.67 -12.12
C GLU A 92 10.77 -9.23 -11.92
N LYS A 93 9.93 -10.07 -11.37
CA LYS A 93 8.49 -9.80 -11.16
C LYS A 93 8.07 -9.77 -9.70
N ALA A 94 8.92 -10.23 -8.81
CA ALA A 94 8.71 -10.18 -7.37
C ALA A 94 10.03 -9.97 -6.65
N ILE A 95 9.99 -9.35 -5.49
CA ILE A 95 11.16 -9.14 -4.63
C ILE A 95 10.84 -9.56 -3.21
N ILE A 96 11.79 -10.21 -2.58
CA ILE A 96 11.77 -10.52 -1.15
C ILE A 96 12.91 -9.74 -0.51
N LEU A 97 12.59 -9.00 0.53
CA LEU A 97 13.54 -8.28 1.37
C LEU A 97 13.55 -8.93 2.75
N ALA A 98 14.70 -9.15 3.32
CA ALA A 98 14.81 -9.70 4.65
C ALA A 98 15.89 -8.98 5.46
N VAL A 99 15.59 -8.75 6.72
CA VAL A 99 16.56 -8.35 7.74
C VAL A 99 16.73 -9.54 8.66
N ILE A 100 17.95 -10.02 8.81
CA ILE A 100 18.26 -11.20 9.62
C ILE A 100 18.09 -10.83 11.09
N GLY A 101 17.26 -11.61 11.80
CA GLY A 101 17.00 -11.42 13.22
C GLY A 101 18.06 -12.07 14.12
N GLU A 102 17.97 -11.78 15.40
CA GLU A 102 18.82 -12.41 16.42
C GLU A 102 18.40 -13.85 16.73
N LYS A 103 17.09 -14.12 16.59
CA LYS A 103 16.51 -15.43 16.87
C LYS A 103 16.49 -16.30 15.62
N SER A 104 16.47 -17.60 15.83
CA SER A 104 16.34 -18.59 14.77
C SER A 104 14.99 -18.44 14.04
N VAL A 105 14.98 -18.72 12.73
CA VAL A 105 13.74 -18.73 11.93
C VAL A 105 12.71 -19.72 12.48
N GLY A 106 13.15 -20.79 13.14
CA GLY A 106 12.27 -21.75 13.81
C GLY A 106 11.49 -21.18 15.01
N GLU A 107 11.91 -20.05 15.57
CA GLU A 107 11.22 -19.35 16.64
C GLU A 107 10.16 -18.38 16.12
N GLY A 108 10.09 -18.19 14.80
CA GLY A 108 9.11 -17.35 14.11
C GLY A 108 9.74 -16.25 13.28
N VAL A 109 8.93 -15.72 12.36
CA VAL A 109 9.28 -14.61 11.48
C VAL A 109 8.15 -13.58 11.46
N ARG A 110 8.48 -12.33 11.18
CA ARG A 110 7.50 -11.30 10.88
C ARG A 110 7.47 -11.08 9.38
N ILE A 111 6.31 -11.22 8.77
CA ILE A 111 6.14 -11.10 7.32
C ILE A 111 5.16 -9.97 7.05
N ALA A 112 5.55 -9.02 6.19
CA ALA A 112 4.65 -8.09 5.53
C ALA A 112 4.64 -8.43 4.04
N ALA A 113 3.48 -8.70 3.47
CA ALA A 113 3.34 -9.08 2.08
C ALA A 113 2.29 -8.19 1.39
N ALA A 114 2.58 -7.82 0.16
CA ALA A 114 1.67 -7.09 -0.70
C ALA A 114 1.81 -7.60 -2.14
N HIS A 115 0.74 -7.45 -2.94
CA HIS A 115 0.84 -7.68 -4.37
C HIS A 115 1.70 -6.60 -5.03
N ILE A 116 2.36 -6.93 -6.13
CA ILE A 116 3.31 -6.04 -6.81
C ILE A 116 2.75 -5.46 -8.12
N ASP A 117 1.69 -6.08 -8.66
CA ASP A 117 0.98 -5.58 -9.82
C ASP A 117 0.21 -4.28 -9.46
N SER A 118 0.14 -3.38 -10.43
CA SER A 118 -0.58 -2.11 -10.31
C SER A 118 -1.89 -2.17 -11.08
N PRO A 119 -3.01 -1.69 -10.51
CA PRO A 119 -4.25 -1.52 -11.27
C PRO A 119 -4.00 -0.62 -12.49
N ARG A 120 -4.45 -1.06 -13.65
CA ARG A 120 -4.33 -0.32 -14.91
C ARG A 120 -5.52 -0.59 -15.80
N LEU A 121 -5.75 0.33 -16.72
CA LEU A 121 -6.68 0.14 -17.83
C LEU A 121 -5.86 -0.21 -19.08
N ASP A 122 -6.14 -1.34 -19.68
CA ASP A 122 -5.57 -1.74 -20.95
C ASP A 122 -6.58 -1.47 -22.07
N LEU A 123 -6.10 -1.01 -23.21
CA LEU A 123 -6.94 -0.89 -24.39
C LEU A 123 -7.34 -2.28 -24.89
N LYS A 124 -8.59 -2.42 -25.35
CA LYS A 124 -9.02 -3.63 -26.05
C LYS A 124 -8.17 -3.83 -27.32
N PRO A 125 -8.04 -5.08 -27.82
CA PRO A 125 -7.33 -5.35 -29.08
C PRO A 125 -7.85 -4.51 -30.26
N ASN A 126 -9.17 -4.22 -30.28
CA ASN A 126 -9.81 -3.25 -31.18
C ASN A 126 -10.36 -2.11 -30.33
N PRO A 127 -9.56 -1.07 -30.04
CA PRO A 127 -9.91 -0.05 -29.06
C PRO A 127 -10.94 0.96 -29.55
N LEU A 128 -11.10 1.10 -30.87
CA LEU A 128 -12.07 1.99 -31.49
C LEU A 128 -13.15 1.15 -32.20
N TYR A 129 -14.39 1.32 -31.77
CA TYR A 129 -15.56 0.73 -32.41
C TYR A 129 -16.74 1.67 -32.22
N GLU A 130 -17.66 1.63 -33.18
CA GLU A 130 -18.95 2.30 -33.09
C GLU A 130 -19.98 1.28 -32.53
N ASP A 131 -20.70 1.68 -31.50
CA ASP A 131 -21.83 0.96 -30.95
C ASP A 131 -23.11 1.61 -31.48
N PHE A 132 -23.91 0.89 -32.26
CA PHE A 132 -25.15 1.35 -32.86
C PHE A 132 -26.35 0.91 -32.02
#